data_680c5b7335f2ffbb3f1f7366de3e2b05
#
_entry.id   680c5b7335f2ffbb3f1f7366de3e2b05
#
_cell.length_a   1.000
_cell.length_b   1.000
_cell.length_c   1.000
_cell.angle_alpha   90.00
_cell.angle_beta   90.00
_cell.angle_gamma   90.00
#
_symmetry.space_group_name_H-M   'P 1'
#
loop_
_entity.id
_entity.type
_entity.pdbx_description
1 polymer ?
#
loop_
_entity_poly.entity_id
_entity_poly.type
_entity_poly.pdbx_seq_one_letter_code
_entity_poly.pdbx_strand_id
1 'polypeptide(L)' 'MSSTEERLAKLKEMRDAVDEAILKVLSGQSYSLGSRMVTRADLKQLRLYRKELDSEIEALEENGTTRRRFKRIVPIG' A
#
# COMPACT_ATOMS: atom_id res chain seq x y z
N MET A 1 -11.52 9.44 14.96
CA MET A 1 -10.39 9.81 15.56
C MET A 1 -9.19 9.88 14.74
N SER A 2 -8.35 10.70 15.14
CA SER A 2 -7.22 10.95 14.32
C SER A 2 -6.29 9.76 14.21
N SER A 3 -6.31 8.86 15.14
CA SER A 3 -5.34 7.78 15.04
C SER A 3 -5.58 6.89 13.83
N THR A 4 -6.82 6.66 13.45
CA THR A 4 -7.09 5.90 12.25
C THR A 4 -6.69 6.68 11.01
N GLU A 5 -6.97 7.96 11.02
CA GLU A 5 -6.61 8.79 9.89
C GLU A 5 -5.11 8.91 9.75
N GLU A 6 -4.41 9.02 10.86
CA GLU A 6 -2.98 9.11 10.80
C GLU A 6 -2.38 7.83 10.28
N ARG A 7 -2.93 6.71 10.72
CA ARG A 7 -2.43 5.44 10.27
C ARG A 7 -2.68 5.26 8.80
N LEU A 8 -3.85 5.65 8.35
CA LEU A 8 -4.20 5.54 6.95
C LEU A 8 -3.29 6.39 6.10
N ALA A 9 -3.02 7.61 6.53
CA ALA A 9 -2.16 8.49 5.79
C ALA A 9 -0.76 7.91 5.70
N LYS A 10 -0.29 7.33 6.78
CA LYS A 10 1.03 6.75 6.80
C LYS A 10 1.12 5.54 5.87
N LEU A 11 0.09 4.71 5.88
CA LEU A 11 0.08 3.56 5.01
C LEU A 11 0.08 3.97 3.54
N LYS A 12 -0.66 5.00 3.21
CA LYS A 12 -0.70 5.48 1.85
C LYS A 12 0.65 6.05 1.44
N GLU A 13 1.31 6.71 2.36
CA GLU A 13 2.62 7.24 2.10
C GLU A 13 3.60 6.11 1.82
N MET A 14 3.53 5.06 2.61
CA MET A 14 4.39 3.92 2.42
C MET A 14 4.09 3.22 1.10
N ARG A 15 2.82 3.13 0.74
CA ARG A 15 2.46 2.51 -0.51
C ARG A 15 3.03 3.31 -1.68
N ASP A 16 2.96 4.63 -1.60
CA ASP A 16 3.50 5.46 -2.66
C ASP A 16 5.01 5.27 -2.80
N ALA A 17 5.68 5.14 -1.66
CA ALA A 17 7.12 4.93 -1.69
C ALA A 17 7.46 3.59 -2.31
N VAL A 18 6.67 2.56 -2.00
CA VAL A 18 6.91 1.25 -2.57
C VAL A 18 6.64 1.27 -4.06
N ASP A 19 5.60 1.97 -4.50
CA ASP A 19 5.30 2.08 -5.91
C ASP A 19 6.46 2.73 -6.65
N GLU A 20 7.02 3.77 -6.08
CA GLU A 20 8.13 4.44 -6.71
C GLU A 20 9.35 3.53 -6.76
N ALA A 21 9.56 2.78 -5.69
CA ALA A 21 10.67 1.85 -5.65
C ALA A 21 10.54 0.81 -6.75
N ILE A 22 9.32 0.30 -6.95
CA ILE A 22 9.09 -0.68 -7.98
C ILE A 22 9.41 -0.12 -9.35
N LEU A 23 8.96 1.10 -9.61
CA LEU A 23 9.21 1.71 -10.90
C LEU A 23 10.70 1.92 -11.15
N LYS A 24 11.41 2.39 -10.14
CA LYS A 24 12.83 2.61 -10.31
C LYS A 24 13.58 1.32 -10.53
N VAL A 25 13.21 0.31 -9.77
CA VAL A 25 13.85 -0.96 -9.88
C VAL A 25 13.59 -1.60 -11.22
N LEU A 26 12.39 -1.44 -11.74
CA LEU A 26 12.06 -1.98 -13.04
C LEU A 26 12.87 -1.33 -14.15
N SER A 27 13.24 -0.07 -13.96
CA SER A 27 14.05 0.59 -14.97
C SER A 27 15.54 0.33 -14.76
N GLY A 28 15.87 -0.59 -13.85
CA GLY A 28 17.27 -0.97 -13.68
C GLY A 28 18.03 -0.19 -12.64
N GLN A 29 17.34 0.67 -11.90
CA GLN A 29 17.99 1.46 -10.88
C GLN A 29 17.73 0.89 -9.51
N SER A 30 18.61 1.20 -8.56
CA SER A 30 18.34 0.81 -7.20
C SER A 30 17.60 1.97 -6.54
N TYR A 31 16.96 1.72 -5.43
CA TYR A 31 16.17 2.74 -4.76
C TYR A 31 16.29 2.57 -3.25
N SER A 32 16.37 3.69 -2.56
CA SER A 32 16.50 3.67 -1.13
C SER A 32 15.12 3.74 -0.50
N LEU A 33 14.73 2.69 0.17
CA LEU A 33 13.44 2.63 0.80
C LEU A 33 13.66 2.58 2.30
N GLY A 34 13.49 3.70 2.95
CA GLY A 34 13.82 3.79 4.36
C GLY A 34 15.32 3.69 4.50
N SER A 35 15.75 2.80 5.35
CA SER A 35 17.18 2.62 5.55
C SER A 35 17.71 1.45 4.72
N ARG A 36 16.93 0.98 3.79
CA ARG A 36 17.29 -0.17 3.02
C ARG A 36 17.38 0.15 1.54
N MET A 37 18.38 -0.42 0.89
CA MET A 37 18.52 -0.23 -0.53
C MET A 37 17.88 -1.43 -1.22
N VAL A 38 16.97 -1.19 -2.13
CA VAL A 38 16.31 -2.27 -2.85
C VAL A 38 16.71 -2.25 -4.30
N THR A 39 16.77 -3.44 -4.88
CA THR A 39 17.17 -3.58 -6.26
C THR A 39 16.19 -4.51 -6.94
N ARG A 40 16.51 -4.87 -8.17
CA ARG A 40 15.65 -5.73 -8.94
C ARG A 40 15.43 -7.07 -8.28
N ALA A 41 16.40 -7.52 -7.53
CA ALA A 41 16.26 -8.79 -6.84
C ALA A 41 15.17 -8.75 -5.78
N ASP A 42 14.83 -7.54 -5.33
CA ASP A 42 13.80 -7.40 -4.31
C ASP A 42 12.41 -7.15 -4.88
N LEU A 43 12.28 -7.18 -6.19
CA LEU A 43 11.04 -6.81 -6.84
C LEU A 43 9.85 -7.64 -6.37
N LYS A 44 10.05 -8.92 -6.24
CA LYS A 44 8.97 -9.78 -5.81
C LYS A 44 8.49 -9.41 -4.41
N GLN A 45 9.41 -9.14 -3.53
CA GLN A 45 9.05 -8.77 -2.18
C GLN A 45 8.43 -7.39 -2.12
N LEU A 46 8.87 -6.49 -2.98
CA LEU A 46 8.25 -5.18 -3.05
C LEU A 46 6.80 -5.30 -3.47
N ARG A 47 6.51 -6.17 -4.41
CA ARG A 47 5.15 -6.33 -4.86
C ARG A 47 4.28 -6.95 -3.79
N LEU A 48 4.81 -7.89 -3.05
CA LEU A 48 4.07 -8.49 -1.96
C LEU A 48 3.79 -7.48 -0.87
N TYR A 49 4.79 -6.67 -0.57
CA TYR A 49 4.64 -5.65 0.45
C TYR A 49 3.58 -4.63 0.04
N ARG A 50 3.59 -4.24 -1.23
CA ARG A 50 2.61 -3.31 -1.72
C ARG A 50 1.21 -3.89 -1.60
N LYS A 51 1.07 -5.16 -1.88
CA LYS A 51 -0.21 -5.80 -1.77
C LYS A 51 -0.71 -5.82 -0.34
N GLU A 52 0.20 -6.03 0.60
CA GLU A 52 -0.17 -6.00 2.00
C GLU A 52 -0.60 -4.61 2.42
N LEU A 53 0.12 -3.59 1.95
CA LEU A 53 -0.25 -2.23 2.29
C LEU A 53 -1.63 -1.89 1.73
N ASP A 54 -1.91 -2.30 0.51
CA ASP A 54 -3.21 -2.06 -0.08
C ASP A 54 -4.30 -2.73 0.73
N SER A 55 -4.06 -3.93 1.19
CA SER A 55 -5.01 -4.65 1.99
C SER A 55 -5.30 -3.93 3.30
N GLU A 56 -4.25 -3.44 3.94
CA GLU A 56 -4.43 -2.73 5.20
C GLU A 56 -5.15 -1.42 5.00
N ILE A 57 -4.82 -0.72 3.92
CA ILE A 57 -5.49 0.53 3.64
C ILE A 57 -6.98 0.27 3.42
N GLU A 58 -7.28 -0.74 2.66
CA GLU A 58 -8.67 -1.08 2.38
C GLU A 58 -9.41 -1.43 3.66
N ALA A 59 -8.78 -2.19 4.52
CA ALA A 59 -9.42 -2.58 5.76
C ALA A 59 -9.70 -1.37 6.64
N LEU A 60 -8.77 -0.44 6.71
CA LEU A 60 -8.99 0.74 7.50
C LEU A 60 -10.06 1.64 6.91
N GLU A 61 -10.09 1.72 5.61
CA GLU A 61 -11.10 2.54 4.96
C GLU A 61 -12.48 1.95 5.16
N GLU A 62 -12.58 0.66 5.11
CA GLU A 62 -13.85 0.01 5.33
C GLU A 62 -14.32 0.17 6.76
N ASN A 63 -13.40 0.06 7.68
CA ASN A 63 -13.78 0.23 9.07
C ASN A 63 -14.21 1.66 9.35
N GLY A 64 -13.61 2.60 8.65
CA GLY A 64 -13.95 3.98 8.84
C GLY A 64 -15.25 4.38 8.20
N THR A 65 -15.65 3.64 7.15
CA THR A 65 -16.90 3.95 6.48
C THR A 65 -17.69 2.69 6.34
N THR A 66 -18.19 2.24 7.42
CA THR A 66 -18.91 0.99 7.48
C THR A 66 -20.01 0.85 6.48
N ARG A 67 -20.74 1.88 6.29
CA ARG A 67 -21.85 1.79 5.40
C ARG A 67 -21.51 1.46 4.00
N ARG A 68 -20.39 1.85 3.54
CA ARG A 68 -20.03 1.59 2.20
C ARG A 68 -19.79 0.18 1.90
N ARG A 69 -19.49 -0.57 2.89
CA ARG A 69 -19.25 -1.95 2.70
C ARG A 69 -20.36 -2.65 2.02
N PHE A 70 -21.55 -2.28 2.37
CA PHE A 70 -22.70 -2.93 1.81
C PHE A 70 -22.75 -2.78 0.33
N LYS A 71 -22.45 -1.63 -0.13
CA LYS A 71 -22.53 -1.41 -1.52
C LYS A 71 -21.63 -2.27 -2.28
N ARG A 72 -20.47 -2.46 -1.80
CA ARG A 72 -19.56 -3.23 -2.52
C ARG A 72 -19.95 -4.63 -2.65
N ILE A 73 -20.52 -5.13 -1.65
CA ILE A 73 -20.94 -6.49 -1.66
C ILE A 73 -22.03 -6.74 -2.60
N VAL A 74 -22.95 -5.93 -2.55
CA VAL A 74 -24.12 -6.09 -3.36
C VAL A 74 -23.86 -6.19 -4.83
N PRO A 75 -23.19 -5.30 -5.38
CA PRO A 75 -23.04 -5.30 -6.81
C PRO A 75 -22.48 -6.53 -7.37
N ILE A 76 -21.75 -7.17 -6.61
CA ILE A 76 -21.17 -8.33 -7.10
C ILE A 76 -22.15 -9.35 -7.45
N GLY A 77 -23.13 -9.35 -6.72
CA GLY A 77 -24.16 -10.34 -6.90
C GLY A 77 -24.60 -10.37 -8.26
#